data_c592a35071a0406c5068014df101adae
#
_entry.id   c592a35071a0406c5068014df101adae
#
_cell.length_a   1.000
_cell.length_b   1.000
_cell.length_c   1.000
_cell.angle_alpha   90.00
_cell.angle_beta   90.00
_cell.angle_gamma   90.00
#
_symmetry.space_group_name_H-M   'P 1'
#
loop_
_entity.id
_entity.type
_entity.pdbx_description
1 polymer ?
#
loop_
_entity_poly.entity_id
_entity_poly.type
_entity_poly.pdbx_seq_one_letter_code
_entity_poly.pdbx_strand_id
1 'polypeptide(L)'
;GIYSLGIPFGIMFGLFAGGWIDEMFGWRAAFFIVGIPGILIAILFRFTVKEPIRGQAEGKIASVNQPTISETISYLLRKKSFRHLAFAASLAAFVGYGGINWLPSFFQRSYGMPSSDVGWYLGLILGLPGGLGIFLGGYLSDYFGSRDVRWSLWVAAIAMGVTAPLYYLVYLSPTANTSLLWLIIPVALGNFYQAATFSQTQGVVELKMRSVAAAILLFIINIIGLGFGPSAVGIVSDILQSEYGKESLRYSL
;
A
#
# COMPACT_ATOMS: atom_id res chain seq x y z
N GLY A 1 4.84 -13.78 2.59
CA GLY A 1 4.90 -13.01 3.86
C GLY A 1 6.14 -12.14 3.99
N ILE A 2 7.33 -12.73 4.14
CA ILE A 2 8.59 -11.98 4.41
C ILE A 2 8.91 -10.95 3.31
N TYR A 3 8.76 -11.32 2.03
CA TYR A 3 8.97 -10.40 0.91
C TYR A 3 8.10 -9.12 1.01
N SER A 4 6.86 -9.26 1.42
CA SER A 4 5.93 -8.13 1.52
C SER A 4 6.24 -7.16 2.67
N LEU A 5 7.04 -7.58 3.66
CA LEU A 5 7.50 -6.73 4.76
C LEU A 5 8.49 -5.65 4.30
N GLY A 6 9.14 -5.85 3.15
CA GLY A 6 10.01 -4.82 2.57
C GLY A 6 9.32 -3.50 2.29
N ILE A 7 8.01 -3.52 1.95
CA ILE A 7 7.23 -2.30 1.67
C ILE A 7 7.06 -1.44 2.93
N PRO A 8 6.46 -1.94 4.05
CA PRO A 8 6.28 -1.12 5.25
C PRO A 8 7.61 -0.68 5.89
N PHE A 9 8.65 -1.51 5.86
CA PHE A 9 9.97 -1.09 6.33
C PHE A 9 10.59 -0.02 5.44
N GLY A 10 10.44 -0.13 4.12
CA GLY A 10 10.86 0.91 3.18
C GLY A 10 10.18 2.25 3.44
N ILE A 11 8.86 2.24 3.69
CA ILE A 11 8.09 3.43 4.06
C ILE A 11 8.58 4.00 5.40
N MET A 12 8.78 3.14 6.40
CA MET A 12 9.27 3.54 7.73
C MET A 12 10.62 4.27 7.65
N PHE A 13 11.61 3.64 7.05
CA PHE A 13 12.95 4.22 6.92
C PHE A 13 12.96 5.43 5.99
N GLY A 14 12.15 5.42 4.92
CA GLY A 14 12.01 6.55 4.01
C GLY A 14 11.43 7.79 4.68
N LEU A 15 10.42 7.62 5.54
CA LEU A 15 9.84 8.72 6.31
C LEU A 15 10.77 9.21 7.41
N PHE A 16 11.47 8.31 8.13
CA PHE A 16 12.45 8.70 9.14
C PHE A 16 13.59 9.51 8.54
N ALA A 17 14.27 8.93 7.55
CA ALA A 17 15.40 9.57 6.91
C ALA A 17 14.95 10.83 6.14
N GLY A 18 13.83 10.73 5.40
CA GLY A 18 13.30 11.84 4.61
C GLY A 18 12.91 13.04 5.46
N GLY A 19 12.17 12.83 6.56
CA GLY A 19 11.75 13.90 7.47
C GLY A 19 12.93 14.59 8.15
N TRP A 20 13.89 13.81 8.65
CA TRP A 20 15.09 14.35 9.30
C TRP A 20 16.01 15.09 8.33
N ILE A 21 16.24 14.54 7.14
CA ILE A 21 17.09 15.18 6.11
C ILE A 21 16.43 16.44 5.57
N ASP A 22 15.10 16.41 5.36
CA ASP A 22 14.35 17.57 4.88
C ASP A 22 14.48 18.77 5.82
N GLU A 23 14.38 18.53 7.12
CA GLU A 23 14.51 19.57 8.14
C GLU A 23 15.92 20.17 8.21
N MET A 24 16.97 19.35 8.05
CA MET A 24 18.37 19.80 8.17
C MET A 24 18.93 20.37 6.87
N PHE A 25 18.61 19.77 5.73
CA PHE A 25 19.28 20.03 4.44
C PHE A 25 18.31 20.36 3.31
N GLY A 26 17.01 20.31 3.58
CA GLY A 26 15.95 20.52 2.61
C GLY A 26 15.65 19.28 1.74
N TRP A 27 14.48 19.28 1.10
CA TRP A 27 13.93 18.13 0.36
C TRP A 27 14.82 17.64 -0.80
N ARG A 28 15.59 18.52 -1.45
CA ARG A 28 16.50 18.12 -2.54
C ARG A 28 17.61 17.21 -2.05
N ALA A 29 18.19 17.50 -0.87
CA ALA A 29 19.21 16.67 -0.26
C ALA A 29 18.65 15.29 0.12
N ALA A 30 17.38 15.20 0.56
CA ALA A 30 16.73 13.93 0.88
C ALA A 30 16.72 13.00 -0.32
N PHE A 31 16.39 13.47 -1.54
CA PHE A 31 16.42 12.65 -2.75
C PHE A 31 17.81 12.10 -3.08
N PHE A 32 18.87 12.91 -2.93
CA PHE A 32 20.23 12.46 -3.19
C PHE A 32 20.71 11.46 -2.13
N ILE A 33 20.49 11.75 -0.85
CA ILE A 33 20.98 10.93 0.26
C ILE A 33 20.26 9.57 0.29
N VAL A 34 18.96 9.52 0.02
CA VAL A 34 18.19 8.26 -0.02
C VAL A 34 18.38 7.53 -1.35
N GLY A 35 18.60 8.25 -2.47
CA GLY A 35 18.76 7.67 -3.79
C GLY A 35 20.12 7.00 -4.04
N ILE A 36 21.22 7.59 -3.56
CA ILE A 36 22.57 7.06 -3.75
C ILE A 36 22.74 5.62 -3.24
N PRO A 37 22.29 5.27 -2.00
CA PRO A 37 22.35 3.88 -1.53
C PRO A 37 21.59 2.90 -2.44
N GLY A 38 20.48 3.33 -3.05
CA GLY A 38 19.74 2.52 -4.03
C GLY A 38 20.58 2.16 -5.26
N ILE A 39 21.35 3.13 -5.79
CA ILE A 39 22.27 2.90 -6.90
C ILE A 39 23.38 1.92 -6.50
N LEU A 40 23.96 2.09 -5.31
CA LEU A 40 25.01 1.20 -4.81
C LEU A 40 24.49 -0.23 -4.63
N ILE A 41 23.28 -0.40 -4.07
CA ILE A 41 22.63 -1.70 -3.93
C ILE A 41 22.35 -2.31 -5.31
N ALA A 42 21.89 -1.54 -6.28
CA ALA A 42 21.65 -2.03 -7.65
C ALA A 42 22.94 -2.54 -8.31
N ILE A 43 24.05 -1.82 -8.13
CA ILE A 43 25.37 -2.23 -8.62
C ILE A 43 25.79 -3.53 -7.92
N LEU A 44 25.71 -3.58 -6.59
CA LEU A 44 26.04 -4.76 -5.80
C LEU A 44 25.21 -5.98 -6.26
N PHE A 45 23.90 -5.80 -6.41
CA PHE A 45 22.97 -6.84 -6.85
C PHE A 45 23.35 -7.36 -8.23
N ARG A 46 23.70 -6.49 -9.18
CA ARG A 46 24.10 -6.84 -10.54
C ARG A 46 25.33 -7.79 -10.58
N PHE A 47 26.25 -7.61 -9.63
CA PHE A 47 27.48 -8.42 -9.60
C PHE A 47 27.42 -9.64 -8.67
N THR A 48 26.51 -9.66 -7.69
CA THR A 48 26.42 -10.74 -6.69
C THR A 48 25.31 -11.75 -6.97
N VAL A 49 24.21 -11.33 -7.59
CA VAL A 49 23.04 -12.20 -7.79
C VAL A 49 23.04 -12.78 -9.20
N LYS A 50 23.06 -14.10 -9.28
CA LYS A 50 22.89 -14.82 -10.57
C LYS A 50 21.41 -15.01 -10.85
N GLU A 51 20.99 -14.86 -12.12
CA GLU A 51 19.61 -15.12 -12.56
C GLU A 51 19.24 -16.58 -12.26
N PRO A 52 18.22 -16.86 -11.45
CA PRO A 52 17.77 -18.22 -11.18
C PRO A 52 17.10 -18.83 -12.42
N ILE A 53 17.28 -20.13 -12.61
CA ILE A 53 16.60 -20.86 -13.69
C ILE A 53 15.09 -20.85 -13.40
N ARG A 54 14.31 -20.35 -14.36
CA ARG A 54 12.84 -20.25 -14.23
C ARG A 54 12.21 -21.63 -14.06
N GLY A 55 11.37 -21.79 -13.02
CA GLY A 55 10.71 -23.05 -12.71
C GLY A 55 11.52 -24.05 -11.88
N GLN A 56 12.76 -23.74 -11.54
CA GLN A 56 13.61 -24.65 -10.75
C GLN A 56 13.04 -24.93 -9.35
N ALA A 57 12.45 -23.94 -8.70
CA ALA A 57 11.83 -24.10 -7.39
C ALA A 57 10.56 -24.97 -7.40
N GLU A 58 9.90 -25.12 -8.55
CA GLU A 58 8.68 -25.91 -8.74
C GLU A 58 8.96 -27.27 -9.41
N GLY A 59 10.23 -27.61 -9.68
CA GLY A 59 10.63 -28.84 -10.34
C GLY A 59 10.11 -28.97 -11.79
N LYS A 60 9.67 -27.88 -12.39
CA LYS A 60 9.10 -27.85 -13.75
C LYS A 60 9.97 -26.98 -14.66
N ILE A 61 10.48 -27.58 -15.72
CA ILE A 61 11.12 -26.83 -16.82
C ILE A 61 10.01 -25.97 -17.45
N ALA A 62 10.28 -24.66 -17.57
CA ALA A 62 9.32 -23.73 -18.18
C ALA A 62 8.90 -24.26 -19.57
N SER A 63 7.60 -24.53 -19.75
CA SER A 63 7.06 -24.98 -21.03
C SER A 63 7.31 -23.92 -22.10
N VAL A 64 7.70 -24.36 -23.31
CA VAL A 64 8.06 -23.51 -24.46
C VAL A 64 6.94 -22.55 -24.88
N ASN A 65 5.68 -22.88 -24.58
CA ASN A 65 4.51 -22.04 -24.89
C ASN A 65 4.07 -21.25 -23.64
N GLN A 66 4.63 -20.05 -23.47
CA GLN A 66 4.09 -19.07 -22.51
C GLN A 66 2.99 -18.26 -23.18
N PRO A 67 1.82 -18.04 -22.50
CA PRO A 67 0.78 -17.20 -23.02
C PRO A 67 1.28 -15.76 -23.15
N THR A 68 0.85 -15.09 -24.20
CA THR A 68 1.16 -13.68 -24.43
C THR A 68 0.50 -12.80 -23.37
N ILE A 69 0.99 -11.58 -23.18
CA ILE A 69 0.38 -10.58 -22.28
C ILE A 69 -1.07 -10.33 -22.69
N SER A 70 -1.34 -10.22 -23.99
CA SER A 70 -2.70 -9.98 -24.52
C SER A 70 -3.67 -11.13 -24.21
N GLU A 71 -3.21 -12.37 -24.34
CA GLU A 71 -4.01 -13.55 -23.98
C GLU A 71 -4.31 -13.56 -22.47
N THR A 72 -3.31 -13.24 -21.64
CA THR A 72 -3.49 -13.18 -20.18
C THR A 72 -4.48 -12.06 -19.80
N ILE A 73 -4.38 -10.87 -20.40
CA ILE A 73 -5.33 -9.76 -20.18
C ILE A 73 -6.74 -10.19 -20.55
N SER A 74 -6.92 -10.77 -21.77
CA SER A 74 -8.22 -11.22 -22.24
C SER A 74 -8.81 -12.30 -21.33
N TYR A 75 -7.99 -13.25 -20.87
CA TYR A 75 -8.41 -14.28 -19.93
C TYR A 75 -8.90 -13.69 -18.61
N LEU A 76 -8.11 -12.77 -18.00
CA LEU A 76 -8.44 -12.12 -16.74
C LEU A 76 -9.71 -11.28 -16.81
N LEU A 77 -9.85 -10.49 -17.88
CA LEU A 77 -11.02 -9.62 -18.06
C LEU A 77 -12.32 -10.40 -18.31
N ARG A 78 -12.24 -11.65 -18.80
CA ARG A 78 -13.40 -12.54 -18.91
C ARG A 78 -13.80 -13.16 -17.57
N LYS A 79 -12.90 -13.23 -16.59
CA LYS A 79 -13.20 -13.79 -15.26
C LYS A 79 -13.89 -12.77 -14.36
N LYS A 80 -15.16 -13.00 -14.04
CA LYS A 80 -15.91 -12.12 -13.14
C LYS A 80 -15.21 -11.93 -11.78
N SER A 81 -14.67 -13.01 -11.22
CA SER A 81 -13.94 -12.99 -9.95
C SER A 81 -12.77 -12.01 -9.97
N PHE A 82 -11.95 -12.03 -11.04
CA PHE A 82 -10.83 -11.11 -11.18
C PHE A 82 -11.28 -9.66 -11.29
N ARG A 83 -12.31 -9.36 -12.09
CA ARG A 83 -12.82 -7.99 -12.25
C ARG A 83 -13.30 -7.39 -10.92
N HIS A 84 -14.08 -8.17 -10.16
CA HIS A 84 -14.56 -7.72 -8.83
C HIS A 84 -13.40 -7.54 -7.85
N LEU A 85 -12.44 -8.48 -7.85
CA LEU A 85 -11.28 -8.42 -6.98
C LEU A 85 -10.39 -7.21 -7.31
N ALA A 86 -10.08 -6.99 -8.60
CA ALA A 86 -9.29 -5.87 -9.05
C ALA A 86 -9.97 -4.52 -8.74
N PHE A 87 -11.28 -4.42 -8.94
CA PHE A 87 -12.05 -3.22 -8.62
C PHE A 87 -12.07 -2.94 -7.12
N ALA A 88 -12.36 -3.95 -6.29
CA ALA A 88 -12.36 -3.80 -4.82
C ALA A 88 -10.97 -3.41 -4.29
N ALA A 89 -9.90 -4.06 -4.77
CA ALA A 89 -8.53 -3.74 -4.39
C ALA A 89 -8.12 -2.33 -4.84
N SER A 90 -8.58 -1.89 -6.02
CA SER A 90 -8.30 -0.55 -6.51
C SER A 90 -9.01 0.53 -5.69
N LEU A 91 -10.24 0.29 -5.24
CA LEU A 91 -10.93 1.20 -4.32
C LEU A 91 -10.25 1.26 -2.96
N ALA A 92 -9.84 0.10 -2.42
CA ALA A 92 -9.07 0.05 -1.19
C ALA A 92 -7.76 0.83 -1.30
N ALA A 93 -7.04 0.67 -2.41
CA ALA A 93 -5.81 1.40 -2.70
C ALA A 93 -6.07 2.91 -2.94
N PHE A 94 -7.18 3.28 -3.55
CA PHE A 94 -7.57 4.68 -3.76
C PHE A 94 -7.71 5.41 -2.42
N VAL A 95 -8.43 4.81 -1.47
CA VAL A 95 -8.57 5.36 -0.12
C VAL A 95 -7.23 5.34 0.62
N GLY A 96 -6.50 4.21 0.55
CA GLY A 96 -5.22 4.05 1.24
C GLY A 96 -4.16 5.04 0.75
N TYR A 97 -3.91 5.14 -0.54
CA TYR A 97 -2.92 6.08 -1.10
C TYR A 97 -3.39 7.53 -1.01
N GLY A 98 -4.71 7.78 -1.16
CA GLY A 98 -5.30 9.09 -0.93
C GLY A 98 -4.95 9.60 0.47
N GLY A 99 -5.23 8.80 1.50
CA GLY A 99 -4.91 9.15 2.89
C GLY A 99 -3.41 9.25 3.16
N ILE A 100 -2.65 8.18 2.89
CA ILE A 100 -1.21 8.10 3.24
C ILE A 100 -0.39 9.26 2.65
N ASN A 101 -0.65 9.65 1.40
CA ASN A 101 0.11 10.73 0.77
C ASN A 101 -0.15 12.11 1.40
N TRP A 102 -1.33 12.33 1.95
CA TRP A 102 -1.70 13.60 2.57
C TRP A 102 -1.53 13.62 4.09
N LEU A 103 -1.32 12.47 4.76
CA LEU A 103 -1.11 12.42 6.22
C LEU A 103 0.01 13.37 6.70
N PRO A 104 1.21 13.44 6.07
CA PRO A 104 2.22 14.40 6.51
C PRO A 104 1.71 15.85 6.47
N SER A 105 1.10 16.26 5.36
CA SER A 105 0.53 17.59 5.21
C SER A 105 -0.62 17.86 6.19
N PHE A 106 -1.43 16.85 6.51
CA PHE A 106 -2.49 16.95 7.50
C PHE A 106 -1.93 17.25 8.89
N PHE A 107 -0.95 16.49 9.36
CA PHE A 107 -0.34 16.73 10.68
C PHE A 107 0.41 18.06 10.76
N GLN A 108 1.05 18.48 9.68
CA GLN A 108 1.71 19.79 9.59
C GLN A 108 0.70 20.95 9.58
N ARG A 109 -0.36 20.87 8.78
CA ARG A 109 -1.34 21.97 8.60
C ARG A 109 -2.28 22.10 9.80
N SER A 110 -2.86 20.98 10.28
CA SER A 110 -3.87 21.00 11.34
C SER A 110 -3.28 21.07 12.74
N TYR A 111 -2.08 20.52 12.96
CA TYR A 111 -1.46 20.49 14.29
C TYR A 111 -0.14 21.23 14.40
N GLY A 112 0.41 21.76 13.31
CA GLY A 112 1.68 22.49 13.32
C GLY A 112 2.90 21.63 13.64
N MET A 113 2.84 20.32 13.39
CA MET A 113 3.96 19.40 13.68
C MET A 113 5.14 19.64 12.74
N PRO A 114 6.40 19.65 13.23
CA PRO A 114 7.58 19.73 12.38
C PRO A 114 7.76 18.46 11.53
N SER A 115 8.44 18.57 10.37
CA SER A 115 8.63 17.48 9.42
C SER A 115 9.32 16.27 10.04
N SER A 116 10.28 16.48 10.94
CA SER A 116 11.00 15.41 11.67
C SER A 116 10.05 14.57 12.54
N ASP A 117 9.19 15.23 13.33
CA ASP A 117 8.24 14.56 14.20
C ASP A 117 7.21 13.77 13.38
N VAL A 118 6.69 14.41 12.33
CA VAL A 118 5.77 13.75 11.38
C VAL A 118 6.41 12.52 10.76
N GLY A 119 7.66 12.65 10.27
CA GLY A 119 8.42 11.53 9.71
C GLY A 119 8.62 10.39 10.71
N TRP A 120 8.96 10.73 11.98
CA TRP A 120 9.16 9.76 13.05
C TRP A 120 7.88 9.00 13.40
N TYR A 121 6.81 9.72 13.74
CA TYR A 121 5.56 9.07 14.16
C TYR A 121 4.87 8.33 13.04
N LEU A 122 4.75 8.93 11.85
CA LEU A 122 4.14 8.26 10.71
C LEU A 122 5.00 7.10 10.22
N GLY A 123 6.33 7.21 10.24
CA GLY A 123 7.23 6.11 9.93
C GLY A 123 6.97 4.91 10.82
N LEU A 124 6.90 5.11 12.14
CA LEU A 124 6.59 4.04 13.10
C LEU A 124 5.21 3.42 12.84
N ILE A 125 4.16 4.24 12.67
CA ILE A 125 2.77 3.78 12.53
C ILE A 125 2.56 3.07 11.18
N LEU A 126 3.06 3.62 10.09
CA LEU A 126 2.92 3.00 8.76
C LEU A 126 3.82 1.78 8.61
N GLY A 127 5.00 1.77 9.24
CA GLY A 127 5.93 0.65 9.23
C GLY A 127 5.47 -0.53 10.08
N LEU A 128 5.39 -0.36 11.39
CA LEU A 128 5.14 -1.48 12.32
C LEU A 128 3.66 -1.94 12.28
N PRO A 129 2.66 -1.13 12.62
CA PRO A 129 1.26 -1.53 12.48
C PRO A 129 0.88 -1.91 11.05
N GLY A 130 1.37 -1.18 10.03
CA GLY A 130 1.12 -1.52 8.63
C GLY A 130 1.68 -2.88 8.26
N GLY A 131 2.92 -3.19 8.66
CA GLY A 131 3.54 -4.50 8.45
C GLY A 131 2.82 -5.62 9.19
N LEU A 132 2.46 -5.40 10.46
CA LEU A 132 1.64 -6.33 11.24
C LEU A 132 0.28 -6.57 10.57
N GLY A 133 -0.33 -5.54 10.00
CA GLY A 133 -1.58 -5.65 9.26
C GLY A 133 -1.47 -6.56 8.04
N ILE A 134 -0.43 -6.42 7.23
CA ILE A 134 -0.18 -7.32 6.09
C ILE A 134 -0.02 -8.76 6.56
N PHE A 135 0.77 -8.97 7.61
CA PHE A 135 1.03 -10.31 8.15
C PHE A 135 -0.24 -10.94 8.74
N LEU A 136 -0.93 -10.21 9.64
CA LEU A 136 -2.15 -10.70 10.29
C LEU A 136 -3.30 -10.88 9.27
N GLY A 137 -3.44 -9.98 8.32
CA GLY A 137 -4.42 -10.08 7.24
C GLY A 137 -4.22 -11.35 6.41
N GLY A 138 -2.96 -11.66 6.04
CA GLY A 138 -2.61 -12.90 5.36
C GLY A 138 -2.89 -14.13 6.23
N TYR A 139 -2.40 -14.14 7.45
CA TYR A 139 -2.57 -15.26 8.39
C TYR A 139 -4.05 -15.56 8.65
N LEU A 140 -4.86 -14.56 8.96
CA LEU A 140 -6.28 -14.72 9.24
C LEU A 140 -7.05 -15.15 7.98
N SER A 141 -6.71 -14.59 6.81
CA SER A 141 -7.30 -14.99 5.54
C SER A 141 -7.03 -16.46 5.22
N ASP A 142 -5.81 -16.95 5.47
CA ASP A 142 -5.45 -18.35 5.27
C ASP A 142 -6.12 -19.25 6.32
N TYR A 143 -6.10 -18.86 7.59
CA TYR A 143 -6.69 -19.64 8.68
C TYR A 143 -8.20 -19.83 8.52
N PHE A 144 -8.95 -18.77 8.26
CA PHE A 144 -10.39 -18.86 8.05
C PHE A 144 -10.74 -19.40 6.66
N GLY A 145 -9.94 -19.07 5.65
CA GLY A 145 -10.09 -19.53 4.27
C GLY A 145 -9.90 -21.04 4.12
N SER A 146 -9.14 -21.70 5.01
CA SER A 146 -9.01 -23.15 5.05
C SER A 146 -10.32 -23.86 5.43
N ARG A 147 -11.22 -23.18 6.13
CA ARG A 147 -12.54 -23.72 6.52
C ARG A 147 -13.61 -23.41 5.46
N ASP A 148 -13.62 -22.20 4.95
CA ASP A 148 -14.49 -21.75 3.85
C ASP A 148 -13.74 -20.69 3.04
N VAL A 149 -13.53 -20.94 1.75
CA VAL A 149 -12.80 -20.06 0.80
C VAL A 149 -13.32 -18.62 0.80
N ARG A 150 -14.59 -18.40 1.10
CA ARG A 150 -15.20 -17.07 1.18
C ARG A 150 -14.56 -16.20 2.26
N TRP A 151 -14.12 -16.80 3.36
CA TRP A 151 -13.49 -16.08 4.46
C TRP A 151 -12.15 -15.46 4.09
N SER A 152 -11.46 -15.96 3.08
CA SER A 152 -10.23 -15.32 2.58
C SER A 152 -10.45 -13.85 2.19
N LEU A 153 -11.65 -13.52 1.70
CA LEU A 153 -12.01 -12.13 1.32
C LEU A 153 -12.84 -11.42 2.40
N TRP A 154 -13.66 -12.16 3.16
CA TRP A 154 -14.47 -11.59 4.25
C TRP A 154 -13.61 -10.96 5.35
N VAL A 155 -12.48 -11.56 5.70
CA VAL A 155 -11.53 -11.01 6.68
C VAL A 155 -11.09 -9.60 6.24
N ALA A 156 -10.71 -9.43 4.97
CA ALA A 156 -10.33 -8.14 4.43
C ALA A 156 -11.51 -7.16 4.39
N ALA A 157 -12.70 -7.61 3.96
CA ALA A 157 -13.89 -6.77 3.86
C ALA A 157 -14.34 -6.23 5.23
N ILE A 158 -14.34 -7.09 6.25
CA ILE A 158 -14.69 -6.69 7.64
C ILE A 158 -13.65 -5.70 8.17
N ALA A 159 -12.35 -5.99 8.00
CA ALA A 159 -11.29 -5.10 8.42
C ALA A 159 -11.43 -3.70 7.78
N MET A 160 -11.66 -3.65 6.46
CA MET A 160 -11.90 -2.39 5.74
C MET A 160 -13.15 -1.66 6.22
N GLY A 161 -14.25 -2.38 6.49
CA GLY A 161 -15.48 -1.78 7.05
C GLY A 161 -15.27 -1.11 8.41
N VAL A 162 -14.41 -1.71 9.24
CA VAL A 162 -14.06 -1.16 10.57
C VAL A 162 -13.13 0.06 10.45
N THR A 163 -12.33 0.18 9.38
CA THR A 163 -11.42 1.34 9.25
C THR A 163 -12.15 2.67 9.08
N ALA A 164 -13.30 2.70 8.40
CA ALA A 164 -14.02 3.94 8.11
C ALA A 164 -14.38 4.76 9.36
N PRO A 165 -15.09 4.19 10.39
CA PRO A 165 -15.38 4.93 11.62
C PRO A 165 -14.12 5.29 12.40
N LEU A 166 -13.03 4.51 12.29
CA LEU A 166 -11.78 4.81 12.97
C LEU A 166 -11.04 5.99 12.31
N TYR A 167 -11.05 6.09 10.98
CA TYR A 167 -10.50 7.25 10.29
C TYR A 167 -11.25 8.54 10.64
N TYR A 168 -12.57 8.49 10.83
CA TYR A 168 -13.33 9.62 11.34
C TYR A 168 -12.78 10.13 12.70
N LEU A 169 -12.44 9.19 13.61
CA LEU A 169 -11.81 9.56 14.89
C LEU A 169 -10.40 10.14 14.71
N VAL A 170 -9.63 9.64 13.75
CA VAL A 170 -8.29 10.17 13.43
C VAL A 170 -8.39 11.63 13.01
N TYR A 171 -9.21 11.91 11.99
CA TYR A 171 -9.24 13.25 11.38
C TYR A 171 -9.93 14.29 12.24
N LEU A 172 -10.90 13.91 13.07
CA LEU A 172 -11.60 14.83 13.97
C LEU A 172 -11.02 14.90 15.38
N SER A 173 -9.87 14.28 15.63
CA SER A 173 -9.19 14.36 16.92
C SER A 173 -8.78 15.80 17.26
N PRO A 174 -8.92 16.22 18.52
CA PRO A 174 -8.59 17.59 18.95
C PRO A 174 -7.08 17.82 19.05
N THR A 175 -6.27 16.79 19.23
CA THR A 175 -4.81 16.87 19.35
C THR A 175 -4.08 15.91 18.45
N ALA A 176 -2.82 16.23 18.09
CA ALA A 176 -1.97 15.37 17.28
C ALA A 176 -1.78 14.00 17.93
N ASN A 177 -1.54 13.95 19.24
CA ASN A 177 -1.30 12.69 19.96
C ASN A 177 -2.52 11.76 19.92
N THR A 178 -3.72 12.28 20.11
CA THR A 178 -4.95 11.48 20.01
C THR A 178 -5.19 11.00 18.58
N SER A 179 -4.91 11.83 17.58
CA SER A 179 -4.98 11.46 16.16
C SER A 179 -4.02 10.35 15.81
N LEU A 180 -2.75 10.46 16.24
CA LEU A 180 -1.72 9.44 16.03
C LEU A 180 -2.08 8.10 16.71
N LEU A 181 -2.61 8.13 17.93
CA LEU A 181 -3.05 6.92 18.63
C LEU A 181 -4.21 6.22 17.90
N TRP A 182 -5.22 6.97 17.47
CA TRP A 182 -6.31 6.41 16.69
C TRP A 182 -5.87 5.88 15.33
N LEU A 183 -4.81 6.44 14.73
CA LEU A 183 -4.30 6.04 13.42
C LEU A 183 -3.69 4.62 13.40
N ILE A 184 -3.21 4.10 14.54
CA ILE A 184 -2.55 2.80 14.64
C ILE A 184 -3.44 1.66 14.13
N ILE A 185 -4.69 1.63 14.58
CA ILE A 185 -5.62 0.54 14.26
C ILE A 185 -6.06 0.54 12.78
N PRO A 186 -6.55 1.67 12.22
CA PRO A 186 -6.99 1.68 10.82
C PRO A 186 -5.83 1.47 9.85
N VAL A 187 -4.60 1.87 10.17
CA VAL A 187 -3.42 1.56 9.37
C VAL A 187 -3.15 0.05 9.34
N ALA A 188 -3.24 -0.63 10.47
CA ALA A 188 -3.08 -2.09 10.51
C ALA A 188 -4.19 -2.78 9.72
N LEU A 189 -5.45 -2.48 10.01
CA LEU A 189 -6.62 -3.12 9.38
C LEU A 189 -6.71 -2.81 7.88
N GLY A 190 -6.38 -1.60 7.47
CA GLY A 190 -6.39 -1.15 6.07
C GLY A 190 -5.42 -1.92 5.17
N ASN A 191 -4.43 -2.59 5.73
CA ASN A 191 -3.48 -3.42 4.98
C ASN A 191 -3.88 -4.91 4.85
N PHE A 192 -4.97 -5.35 5.51
CA PHE A 192 -5.41 -6.75 5.50
C PHE A 192 -5.73 -7.27 4.10
N TYR A 193 -6.22 -6.43 3.20
CA TYR A 193 -6.62 -6.84 1.85
C TYR A 193 -5.46 -7.27 0.95
N GLN A 194 -4.24 -6.80 1.21
CA GLN A 194 -3.13 -6.98 0.28
C GLN A 194 -2.79 -8.46 0.05
N ALA A 195 -2.51 -9.21 1.11
CA ALA A 195 -2.13 -10.61 1.00
C ALA A 195 -3.24 -11.47 0.36
N ALA A 196 -4.48 -11.27 0.79
CA ALA A 196 -5.65 -11.97 0.25
C ALA A 196 -5.85 -11.68 -1.25
N THR A 197 -5.72 -10.41 -1.66
CA THR A 197 -5.90 -10.00 -3.05
C THR A 197 -4.88 -10.65 -3.99
N PHE A 198 -3.60 -10.66 -3.60
CA PHE A 198 -2.57 -11.30 -4.42
C PHE A 198 -2.73 -12.82 -4.46
N SER A 199 -3.01 -13.46 -3.33
CA SER A 199 -3.25 -14.89 -3.25
C SER A 199 -4.42 -15.33 -4.14
N GLN A 200 -5.56 -14.66 -4.04
CA GLN A 200 -6.74 -14.96 -4.84
C GLN A 200 -6.52 -14.69 -6.34
N THR A 201 -5.80 -13.64 -6.70
CA THR A 201 -5.45 -13.37 -8.11
C THR A 201 -4.62 -14.50 -8.70
N GLN A 202 -3.65 -15.01 -7.96
CA GLN A 202 -2.83 -16.15 -8.40
C GLN A 202 -3.64 -17.45 -8.45
N GLY A 203 -4.66 -17.61 -7.63
CA GLY A 203 -5.56 -18.76 -7.63
C GLY A 203 -6.52 -18.81 -8.83
N VAL A 204 -6.82 -17.67 -9.44
CA VAL A 204 -7.76 -17.58 -10.59
C VAL A 204 -7.08 -17.94 -11.91
N VAL A 205 -5.75 -17.96 -11.98
CA VAL A 205 -4.98 -18.16 -13.21
C VAL A 205 -4.10 -19.42 -13.15
N GLU A 206 -3.74 -19.94 -14.34
CA GLU A 206 -2.74 -21.01 -14.44
C GLU A 206 -1.35 -20.53 -14.00
N LEU A 207 -0.51 -21.46 -13.53
CA LEU A 207 0.85 -21.18 -13.06
C LEU A 207 1.67 -20.28 -13.99
N LYS A 208 1.59 -20.56 -15.31
CA LYS A 208 2.31 -19.81 -16.36
C LYS A 208 1.84 -18.36 -16.55
N MET A 209 0.66 -18.01 -16.03
CA MET A 209 0.08 -16.67 -16.12
C MET A 209 0.24 -15.83 -14.83
N ARG A 210 0.65 -16.43 -13.71
CA ARG A 210 0.62 -15.80 -12.38
C ARG A 210 1.43 -14.51 -12.28
N SER A 211 2.63 -14.47 -12.84
CA SER A 211 3.48 -13.29 -12.82
C SER A 211 2.87 -12.13 -13.60
N VAL A 212 2.34 -12.42 -14.81
CA VAL A 212 1.68 -11.40 -15.64
C VAL A 212 0.37 -10.95 -15.00
N ALA A 213 -0.41 -11.86 -14.42
CA ALA A 213 -1.65 -11.53 -13.71
C ALA A 213 -1.40 -10.62 -12.50
N ALA A 214 -0.34 -10.89 -11.72
CA ALA A 214 0.06 -10.03 -10.61
C ALA A 214 0.50 -8.64 -11.11
N ALA A 215 1.23 -8.57 -12.20
CA ALA A 215 1.66 -7.31 -12.80
C ALA A 215 0.45 -6.47 -13.31
N ILE A 216 -0.52 -7.12 -13.97
CA ILE A 216 -1.76 -6.47 -14.43
C ILE A 216 -2.57 -5.95 -13.24
N LEU A 217 -2.73 -6.76 -12.19
CA LEU A 217 -3.41 -6.34 -10.98
C LEU A 217 -2.74 -5.11 -10.35
N LEU A 218 -1.42 -5.16 -10.17
CA LEU A 218 -0.64 -4.04 -9.63
C LEU A 218 -0.78 -2.78 -10.51
N PHE A 219 -0.75 -2.94 -11.83
CA PHE A 219 -0.93 -1.82 -12.74
C PHE A 219 -2.30 -1.14 -12.55
N ILE A 220 -3.39 -1.93 -12.46
CA ILE A 220 -4.74 -1.41 -12.24
C ILE A 220 -4.83 -0.72 -10.87
N ILE A 221 -4.33 -1.36 -9.81
CA ILE A 221 -4.31 -0.82 -8.44
C ILE A 221 -3.55 0.50 -8.38
N ASN A 222 -2.38 0.58 -9.02
CA ASN A 222 -1.57 1.80 -8.97
C ASN A 222 -2.14 2.94 -9.82
N ILE A 223 -2.71 2.67 -10.99
CA ILE A 223 -3.37 3.73 -11.76
C ILE A 223 -4.56 4.31 -10.99
N ILE A 224 -5.44 3.45 -10.49
CA ILE A 224 -6.65 3.91 -9.80
C ILE A 224 -6.29 4.43 -8.40
N GLY A 225 -5.50 3.69 -7.64
CA GLY A 225 -5.16 4.04 -6.26
C GLY A 225 -4.18 5.19 -6.17
N LEU A 226 -2.95 5.01 -6.66
CA LEU A 226 -1.89 6.01 -6.54
C LEU A 226 -2.08 7.19 -7.51
N GLY A 227 -2.61 6.94 -8.71
CA GLY A 227 -2.84 8.00 -9.70
C GLY A 227 -4.00 8.92 -9.31
N PHE A 228 -5.15 8.36 -8.98
CA PHE A 228 -6.36 9.17 -8.72
C PHE A 228 -6.62 9.44 -7.24
N GLY A 229 -6.19 8.58 -6.30
CA GLY A 229 -6.46 8.74 -4.88
C GLY A 229 -5.97 10.08 -4.31
N PRO A 230 -4.66 10.36 -4.33
CA PRO A 230 -4.12 11.62 -3.83
C PRO A 230 -4.67 12.85 -4.56
N SER A 231 -4.88 12.74 -5.89
CA SER A 231 -5.43 13.82 -6.71
C SER A 231 -6.87 14.15 -6.30
N ALA A 232 -7.70 13.15 -6.02
CA ALA A 232 -9.08 13.35 -5.58
C ALA A 232 -9.14 14.07 -4.22
N VAL A 233 -8.32 13.65 -3.26
CA VAL A 233 -8.21 14.32 -1.95
C VAL A 233 -7.77 15.77 -2.11
N GLY A 234 -6.74 16.03 -2.97
CA GLY A 234 -6.28 17.39 -3.25
C GLY A 234 -7.38 18.27 -3.85
N ILE A 235 -8.08 17.80 -4.88
CA ILE A 235 -9.18 18.53 -5.52
C ILE A 235 -10.30 18.85 -4.51
N VAL A 236 -10.71 17.89 -3.70
CA VAL A 236 -11.73 18.11 -2.67
C VAL A 236 -11.24 19.12 -1.63
N SER A 237 -9.98 19.02 -1.20
CA SER A 237 -9.37 19.99 -0.28
C SER A 237 -9.38 21.42 -0.86
N ASP A 238 -9.05 21.58 -2.15
CA ASP A 238 -9.05 22.88 -2.82
C ASP A 238 -10.47 23.47 -2.92
N ILE A 239 -11.48 22.65 -3.22
CA ILE A 239 -12.87 23.06 -3.25
C ILE A 239 -13.33 23.54 -1.86
N LEU A 240 -12.93 22.83 -0.81
CA LEU A 240 -13.30 23.15 0.58
C LEU A 240 -12.47 24.29 1.18
N GLN A 241 -11.43 24.77 0.51
CA GLN A 241 -10.52 25.75 1.04
C GLN A 241 -11.19 27.11 1.32
N SER A 242 -12.20 27.50 0.53
CA SER A 242 -12.96 28.73 0.72
C SER A 242 -13.78 28.72 2.01
N GLU A 243 -14.23 27.55 2.48
CA GLU A 243 -15.09 27.39 3.65
C GLU A 243 -14.28 27.05 4.91
N TYR A 244 -13.31 26.15 4.80
CA TYR A 244 -12.57 25.60 5.94
C TYR A 244 -11.11 26.09 6.05
N GLY A 245 -10.61 26.86 5.09
CA GLY A 245 -9.25 27.39 5.10
C GLY A 245 -8.18 26.30 5.28
N LYS A 246 -7.35 26.42 6.31
CA LYS A 246 -6.27 25.45 6.60
C LYS A 246 -6.78 24.05 6.95
N GLU A 247 -8.01 23.94 7.44
CA GLU A 247 -8.62 22.66 7.83
C GLU A 247 -9.32 21.94 6.65
N SER A 248 -9.32 22.52 5.45
CA SER A 248 -9.92 21.90 4.25
C SER A 248 -9.41 20.49 3.98
N LEU A 249 -8.13 20.26 4.24
CA LEU A 249 -7.53 18.94 4.07
C LEU A 249 -8.10 17.90 5.05
N ARG A 250 -8.42 18.30 6.29
CA ARG A 250 -9.06 17.46 7.31
C ARG A 250 -10.40 16.91 6.84
N TYR A 251 -11.19 17.74 6.17
CA TYR A 251 -12.53 17.38 5.71
C TYR A 251 -12.53 16.70 4.33
N SER A 252 -11.39 16.73 3.62
CA SER A 252 -11.23 16.02 2.36
C SER A 252 -10.71 14.58 2.52
N LEU A 253 -10.14 14.27 3.69
CA LEU A 253 -9.63 12.95 4.07
C LEU A 253 -10.71 12.11 4.75
#